data_2f3c3eed66a19aa963fb65cb22e729dd
#
_entry.id   2f3c3eed66a19aa963fb65cb22e729dd
#
_cell.length_a   1.000
_cell.length_b   1.000
_cell.length_c   1.000
_cell.angle_alpha   90.00
_cell.angle_beta   90.00
_cell.angle_gamma   90.00
#
_symmetry.space_group_name_H-M   'P 1'
#
loop_
_entity.id
_entity.type
_entity.pdbx_description
1 polymer ?
#
loop_
_entity_poly.entity_id
_entity_poly.type
_entity_poly.pdbx_seq_one_letter_code
_entity_poly.pdbx_strand_id
1 'polypeptide(L)'
;MREGSKRLRRLGLAAVFVLAVSTTPALSQANPSCGVPAALGDGWTIDSPESAGLDSVRLCAIAARLKETEANVHAVVIVRHGKLVFEQYFAGYDEPWGQNDGQHDFDATTKHDMRSASKSVISLLVGIAIDRKLIRSADEPVVKFFPDYSAQKSPGWDNITLRHLLTMSSGIQWDENRGWKDPKNDEPHLGNEADPIRYVLSKPIAAPPDTVWTYNGGGTDLLGNIIERVSGKSLEAFAHDTLFAPLGISDWEWMKYANEKVAPAAGLRLRPRDAAKIGQLVLNKGDWNGRQIVSAKWIEQSVTPRFQAIGYFSGLFFYGQQWWMGRSMAQEKEVKWIAAMGSGGQRIFIVPDRDLVVMTTSGLYFQPRQGDEALDMMANFILPSVRDNNAR
;
A
#
# COMPACT_ATOMS: atom_id res chain seq x y z
N MET A 1 -54.39 -77.87 -38.31
CA MET A 1 -53.61 -79.16 -38.20
C MET A 1 -52.26 -78.82 -37.54
N ARG A 2 -51.91 -79.53 -36.46
CA ARG A 2 -50.64 -79.59 -35.70
C ARG A 2 -50.33 -78.40 -34.81
N GLU A 3 -50.67 -78.40 -33.57
CA GLU A 3 -50.02 -78.92 -32.36
C GLU A 3 -48.50 -78.74 -32.28
N GLY A 4 -48.06 -78.03 -31.28
CA GLY A 4 -46.65 -77.78 -30.90
C GLY A 4 -46.48 -77.18 -29.53
N SER A 5 -46.51 -78.07 -28.58
CA SER A 5 -45.83 -78.09 -27.26
C SER A 5 -45.26 -76.81 -26.64
N LYS A 6 -45.80 -76.45 -25.49
CA LYS A 6 -45.26 -75.50 -24.51
C LYS A 6 -44.13 -76.13 -23.68
N ARG A 7 -42.94 -75.51 -23.68
CA ARG A 7 -41.90 -75.73 -22.65
C ARG A 7 -41.75 -74.50 -21.81
N LEU A 8 -42.05 -74.58 -20.53
CA LEU A 8 -41.69 -73.61 -19.49
C LEU A 8 -40.18 -73.59 -19.31
N ARG A 9 -39.61 -72.41 -19.46
CA ARG A 9 -38.24 -72.18 -18.97
C ARG A 9 -38.38 -71.24 -17.73
N ARG A 10 -37.82 -71.73 -16.60
CA ARG A 10 -37.65 -70.97 -15.35
C ARG A 10 -36.55 -69.98 -15.60
N LEU A 11 -36.88 -68.68 -15.45
CA LEU A 11 -35.87 -67.61 -15.37
C LEU A 11 -35.47 -67.44 -13.88
N GLY A 12 -34.17 -67.74 -13.59
CA GLY A 12 -33.55 -67.36 -12.32
C GLY A 12 -33.24 -65.86 -12.30
N LEU A 13 -33.81 -65.14 -11.35
CA LEU A 13 -33.40 -63.77 -11.07
C LEU A 13 -32.03 -63.76 -10.35
N ALA A 14 -30.97 -63.26 -11.03
CA ALA A 14 -29.72 -62.91 -10.38
C ALA A 14 -29.84 -61.46 -9.88
N ALA A 15 -29.86 -61.32 -8.58
CA ALA A 15 -29.77 -59.98 -7.95
C ALA A 15 -28.32 -59.45 -8.03
N VAL A 16 -28.08 -58.46 -8.86
CA VAL A 16 -26.81 -57.71 -8.91
C VAL A 16 -26.83 -56.67 -7.83
N PHE A 17 -26.05 -56.86 -6.75
CA PHE A 17 -25.76 -55.83 -5.77
C PHE A 17 -24.75 -54.85 -6.36
N VAL A 18 -25.18 -53.64 -6.72
CA VAL A 18 -24.29 -52.53 -7.05
C VAL A 18 -23.87 -51.87 -5.75
N LEU A 19 -22.63 -52.09 -5.30
CA LEU A 19 -22.02 -51.32 -4.26
C LEU A 19 -21.74 -49.90 -4.82
N ALA A 20 -22.53 -48.94 -4.43
CA ALA A 20 -22.22 -47.52 -4.67
C ALA A 20 -21.06 -47.09 -3.74
N VAL A 21 -19.84 -47.04 -4.29
CA VAL A 21 -18.70 -46.43 -3.61
C VAL A 21 -18.91 -44.91 -3.67
N SER A 22 -19.39 -44.32 -2.58
CA SER A 22 -19.45 -42.88 -2.40
C SER A 22 -18.05 -42.36 -2.24
N THR A 23 -17.44 -41.86 -3.32
CA THR A 23 -16.21 -41.05 -3.24
C THR A 23 -16.60 -39.65 -2.75
N THR A 24 -16.52 -39.43 -1.46
CA THR A 24 -16.44 -38.07 -0.92
C THR A 24 -15.15 -37.43 -1.46
N PRO A 25 -15.23 -36.26 -2.12
CA PRO A 25 -14.01 -35.54 -2.50
C PRO A 25 -13.25 -35.26 -1.22
N ALA A 26 -12.03 -35.79 -1.12
CA ALA A 26 -11.09 -35.38 -0.07
C ALA A 26 -10.87 -33.88 -0.23
N LEU A 27 -11.36 -33.09 0.69
CA LEU A 27 -10.93 -31.70 0.85
C LEU A 27 -9.40 -31.77 0.98
N SER A 28 -8.70 -31.22 0.00
CA SER A 28 -7.25 -31.06 0.03
C SER A 28 -6.92 -30.37 1.37
N GLN A 29 -6.29 -31.11 2.28
CA GLN A 29 -5.77 -30.52 3.50
C GLN A 29 -4.75 -29.48 3.07
N ALA A 30 -5.03 -28.22 3.34
CA ALA A 30 -4.08 -27.14 3.11
C ALA A 30 -2.77 -27.50 3.82
N ASN A 31 -1.65 -27.27 3.14
CA ASN A 31 -0.34 -27.49 3.74
C ASN A 31 -0.27 -26.64 5.04
N PRO A 32 -0.16 -27.26 6.21
CA PRO A 32 -0.23 -26.53 7.49
C PRO A 32 0.90 -25.50 7.70
N SER A 33 1.89 -25.45 6.81
CA SER A 33 2.99 -24.48 6.83
C SER A 33 2.80 -23.30 5.86
N CYS A 34 1.70 -23.26 5.10
CA CYS A 34 1.48 -22.18 4.13
C CYS A 34 1.35 -20.85 4.85
N GLY A 35 2.23 -19.91 4.48
CA GLY A 35 2.15 -18.51 4.92
C GLY A 35 2.49 -18.26 6.39
N VAL A 36 2.93 -19.26 7.14
CA VAL A 36 3.39 -19.04 8.53
C VAL A 36 4.72 -18.31 8.49
N PRO A 37 4.81 -17.11 9.12
CA PRO A 37 6.02 -16.31 9.05
C PRO A 37 7.20 -16.95 9.78
N ALA A 38 8.40 -16.76 9.24
CA ALA A 38 9.63 -17.14 9.92
C ALA A 38 10.05 -16.08 10.97
N ALA A 39 10.62 -16.51 12.09
CA ALA A 39 11.23 -15.59 13.06
C ALA A 39 12.59 -15.12 12.54
N LEU A 40 12.67 -13.86 12.11
CA LEU A 40 13.90 -13.25 11.55
C LEU A 40 14.63 -12.31 12.51
N GLY A 41 14.11 -12.11 13.73
CA GLY A 41 14.71 -11.16 14.67
C GLY A 41 14.54 -9.68 14.25
N ASP A 42 13.61 -9.39 13.37
CA ASP A 42 13.34 -8.07 12.79
C ASP A 42 12.38 -7.21 13.64
N GLY A 43 12.08 -7.64 14.85
CA GLY A 43 11.22 -6.95 15.81
C GLY A 43 9.75 -7.32 15.74
N TRP A 44 9.34 -8.19 14.81
CA TRP A 44 7.99 -8.72 14.79
C TRP A 44 7.80 -9.87 15.78
N THR A 45 6.71 -9.83 16.53
CA THR A 45 6.16 -11.02 17.18
C THR A 45 5.43 -11.84 16.12
N ILE A 46 5.76 -13.13 16.04
CA ILE A 46 5.18 -14.06 15.06
C ILE A 46 4.04 -14.84 15.71
N ASP A 47 2.99 -15.07 14.95
CA ASP A 47 1.89 -15.95 15.35
C ASP A 47 1.33 -16.68 14.12
N SER A 48 0.42 -17.65 14.31
CA SER A 48 -0.25 -18.31 13.19
C SER A 48 -1.52 -17.54 12.77
N PRO A 49 -1.97 -17.67 11.51
CA PRO A 49 -3.23 -17.10 11.07
C PRO A 49 -4.40 -17.52 11.98
N GLU A 50 -4.47 -18.79 12.36
CA GLU A 50 -5.55 -19.33 13.18
C GLU A 50 -5.61 -18.71 14.56
N SER A 51 -4.47 -18.59 15.24
CA SER A 51 -4.41 -17.99 16.59
C SER A 51 -4.78 -16.51 16.57
N ALA A 52 -4.55 -15.85 15.44
CA ALA A 52 -5.01 -14.48 15.20
C ALA A 52 -6.45 -14.41 14.67
N GLY A 53 -7.19 -15.51 14.61
CA GLY A 53 -8.57 -15.56 14.14
C GLY A 53 -8.72 -15.36 12.62
N LEU A 54 -7.75 -15.84 11.83
CA LEU A 54 -7.82 -15.85 10.37
C LEU A 54 -7.98 -17.29 9.85
N ASP A 55 -8.64 -17.44 8.72
CA ASP A 55 -8.76 -18.70 7.99
C ASP A 55 -7.55 -18.89 7.07
N SER A 56 -6.58 -19.73 7.48
CA SER A 56 -5.37 -19.99 6.70
C SER A 56 -5.66 -20.68 5.37
N VAL A 57 -6.69 -21.52 5.28
CA VAL A 57 -7.07 -22.18 4.02
C VAL A 57 -7.44 -21.14 2.97
N ARG A 58 -8.21 -20.14 3.37
CA ARG A 58 -8.59 -19.03 2.49
C ARG A 58 -7.40 -18.16 2.12
N LEU A 59 -6.52 -17.86 3.06
CA LEU A 59 -5.30 -17.10 2.77
C LEU A 59 -4.36 -17.85 1.82
N CYS A 60 -4.19 -19.16 2.02
CA CYS A 60 -3.35 -19.99 1.15
C CYS A 60 -3.90 -20.10 -0.28
N ALA A 61 -5.20 -19.91 -0.48
CA ALA A 61 -5.79 -19.88 -1.81
C ALA A 61 -5.33 -18.69 -2.67
N ILE A 62 -4.76 -17.64 -2.04
CA ILE A 62 -4.17 -16.49 -2.76
C ILE A 62 -3.12 -16.97 -3.77
N ALA A 63 -2.22 -17.88 -3.39
CA ALA A 63 -1.17 -18.38 -4.28
C ALA A 63 -1.74 -19.06 -5.54
N ALA A 64 -2.79 -19.86 -5.39
CA ALA A 64 -3.46 -20.50 -6.53
C ALA A 64 -4.12 -19.44 -7.43
N ARG A 65 -4.78 -18.46 -6.84
CA ARG A 65 -5.42 -17.35 -7.56
C ARG A 65 -4.41 -16.53 -8.36
N LEU A 66 -3.28 -16.14 -7.75
CA LEU A 66 -2.23 -15.36 -8.42
C LEU A 66 -1.61 -16.12 -9.58
N LYS A 67 -1.41 -17.44 -9.42
CA LYS A 67 -0.94 -18.31 -10.50
C LYS A 67 -1.95 -18.41 -11.65
N GLU A 68 -3.23 -18.57 -11.34
CA GLU A 68 -4.31 -18.65 -12.33
C GLU A 68 -4.44 -17.36 -13.15
N THR A 69 -4.26 -16.23 -12.51
CA THR A 69 -4.38 -14.91 -13.16
C THR A 69 -3.08 -14.41 -13.76
N GLU A 70 -1.99 -15.14 -13.59
CA GLU A 70 -0.64 -14.70 -13.98
C GLU A 70 -0.29 -13.32 -13.42
N ALA A 71 -0.76 -13.04 -12.20
CA ALA A 71 -0.55 -11.77 -11.55
C ALA A 71 0.91 -11.65 -11.07
N ASN A 72 1.56 -10.58 -11.45
CA ASN A 72 2.95 -10.29 -11.06
C ASN A 72 2.98 -9.65 -9.65
N VAL A 73 2.47 -10.37 -8.65
CA VAL A 73 2.53 -10.01 -7.23
C VAL A 73 3.78 -10.66 -6.63
N HIS A 74 4.53 -9.92 -5.84
CA HIS A 74 5.82 -10.36 -5.28
C HIS A 74 5.74 -10.73 -3.81
N ALA A 75 4.90 -10.02 -3.03
CA ALA A 75 4.71 -10.32 -1.62
C ALA A 75 3.29 -10.01 -1.16
N VAL A 76 2.81 -10.82 -0.21
CA VAL A 76 1.63 -10.55 0.63
C VAL A 76 2.05 -10.78 2.07
N VAL A 77 1.92 -9.74 2.91
CA VAL A 77 2.27 -9.79 4.34
C VAL A 77 1.07 -9.29 5.14
N ILE A 78 0.67 -10.06 6.15
CA ILE A 78 -0.49 -9.73 7.00
C ILE A 78 -0.06 -9.65 8.46
N VAL A 79 -0.44 -8.53 9.08
CA VAL A 79 -0.28 -8.30 10.51
C VAL A 79 -1.67 -8.20 11.13
N ARG A 80 -1.90 -8.90 12.22
CA ARG A 80 -3.13 -8.79 13.00
C ARG A 80 -2.84 -8.81 14.51
N HIS A 81 -3.54 -7.97 15.26
CA HIS A 81 -3.32 -7.80 16.70
C HIS A 81 -1.87 -7.50 17.06
N GLY A 82 -1.20 -6.69 16.22
CA GLY A 82 0.20 -6.31 16.39
C GLY A 82 1.22 -7.43 16.13
N LYS A 83 0.78 -8.57 15.58
CA LYS A 83 1.62 -9.72 15.28
C LYS A 83 1.66 -9.98 13.78
N LEU A 84 2.82 -10.36 13.25
CA LEU A 84 2.97 -10.85 11.89
C LEU A 84 2.43 -12.27 11.84
N VAL A 85 1.35 -12.49 11.09
CA VAL A 85 0.58 -13.75 11.13
C VAL A 85 0.57 -14.52 9.81
N PHE A 86 0.88 -13.85 8.71
CA PHE A 86 0.91 -14.48 7.40
C PHE A 86 1.88 -13.74 6.50
N GLU A 87 2.66 -14.49 5.71
CA GLU A 87 3.45 -13.96 4.62
C GLU A 87 3.62 -14.98 3.51
N GLN A 88 3.57 -14.51 2.28
CA GLN A 88 3.94 -15.27 1.09
C GLN A 88 4.72 -14.40 0.13
N TYR A 89 5.70 -15.01 -0.53
CA TYR A 89 6.56 -14.38 -1.53
C TYR A 89 6.50 -15.19 -2.80
N PHE A 90 6.55 -14.51 -3.94
CA PHE A 90 6.37 -15.11 -5.25
C PHE A 90 7.47 -14.61 -6.18
N ALA A 91 7.95 -15.48 -7.05
CA ALA A 91 8.80 -15.07 -8.17
C ALA A 91 8.02 -14.18 -9.13
N GLY A 92 8.66 -13.16 -9.65
CA GLY A 92 8.04 -12.24 -10.58
C GLY A 92 9.05 -11.35 -11.29
N TYR A 93 8.57 -10.62 -12.29
CA TYR A 93 9.34 -9.63 -13.03
C TYR A 93 9.35 -8.31 -12.27
N ASP A 94 10.53 -7.71 -12.10
CA ASP A 94 10.66 -6.40 -11.46
C ASP A 94 11.31 -5.36 -12.36
N GLU A 95 11.05 -4.11 -12.01
CA GLU A 95 11.48 -2.91 -12.72
C GLU A 95 11.81 -1.80 -11.70
N PRO A 96 12.81 -2.04 -10.83
CA PRO A 96 13.15 -1.09 -9.78
C PRO A 96 13.55 0.24 -10.40
N TRP A 97 12.90 1.31 -9.96
CA TRP A 97 13.10 2.68 -10.42
C TRP A 97 13.02 2.83 -11.97
N GLY A 98 12.21 1.99 -12.63
CA GLY A 98 12.01 2.00 -14.07
C GLY A 98 13.13 1.31 -14.85
N GLN A 99 14.04 0.61 -14.19
CA GLN A 99 15.08 -0.19 -14.83
C GLN A 99 14.64 -1.65 -14.89
N ASN A 100 14.59 -2.21 -16.10
CA ASN A 100 14.29 -3.63 -16.28
C ASN A 100 15.35 -4.48 -15.57
N ASP A 101 14.94 -5.18 -14.53
CA ASP A 101 15.79 -6.07 -13.74
C ASP A 101 15.48 -7.56 -13.96
N GLY A 102 14.41 -7.87 -14.69
CA GLY A 102 14.04 -9.22 -15.07
C GLY A 102 13.26 -9.99 -14.03
N GLN A 103 13.40 -11.32 -14.08
CA GLN A 103 12.70 -12.24 -13.18
C GLN A 103 13.50 -12.45 -11.89
N HIS A 104 12.86 -12.31 -10.75
CA HIS A 104 13.45 -12.48 -9.43
C HIS A 104 12.64 -13.43 -8.56
N ASP A 105 13.33 -14.11 -7.65
CA ASP A 105 12.72 -14.77 -6.50
C ASP A 105 12.69 -13.76 -5.34
N PHE A 106 11.49 -13.39 -4.89
CA PHE A 106 11.32 -12.47 -3.78
C PHE A 106 11.22 -13.20 -2.44
N ASP A 107 11.70 -12.55 -1.39
CA ASP A 107 11.64 -13.07 -0.03
C ASP A 107 11.43 -11.92 1.00
N ALA A 108 11.45 -12.28 2.29
CA ALA A 108 11.26 -11.33 3.38
C ALA A 108 12.36 -10.26 3.49
N THR A 109 13.51 -10.47 2.85
CA THR A 109 14.69 -9.60 2.91
C THR A 109 14.83 -8.71 1.67
N THR A 110 14.13 -9.02 0.60
CA THR A 110 14.20 -8.27 -0.65
C THR A 110 13.50 -6.93 -0.52
N LYS A 111 14.22 -5.82 -0.70
CA LYS A 111 13.63 -4.47 -0.77
C LYS A 111 12.86 -4.30 -2.07
N HIS A 112 11.72 -3.65 -1.98
CA HIS A 112 10.87 -3.33 -3.11
C HIS A 112 10.58 -1.84 -3.18
N ASP A 113 10.39 -1.30 -4.38
CA ASP A 113 9.99 0.08 -4.59
C ASP A 113 8.63 0.34 -3.95
N MET A 114 8.55 1.34 -3.10
CA MET A 114 7.29 1.78 -2.51
C MET A 114 6.53 2.73 -3.44
N ARG A 115 7.23 3.31 -4.41
CA ARG A 115 6.68 4.32 -5.31
C ARG A 115 5.91 5.39 -4.52
N SER A 116 4.75 5.80 -4.98
CA SER A 116 3.95 6.85 -4.30
C SER A 116 3.51 6.54 -2.87
N ALA A 117 3.64 5.29 -2.38
CA ALA A 117 3.46 5.02 -0.96
C ALA A 117 4.50 5.75 -0.09
N SER A 118 5.63 6.18 -0.67
CA SER A 118 6.61 7.09 -0.06
C SER A 118 5.97 8.39 0.45
N LYS A 119 4.95 8.90 -0.26
CA LYS A 119 4.22 10.13 0.12
C LYS A 119 3.63 10.02 1.52
N SER A 120 3.10 8.85 1.88
CA SER A 120 2.55 8.61 3.22
C SER A 120 3.64 8.65 4.30
N VAL A 121 4.85 8.19 3.97
CA VAL A 121 6.02 8.30 4.86
C VAL A 121 6.42 9.77 5.03
N ILE A 122 6.43 10.57 3.96
CA ILE A 122 6.67 12.02 4.05
C ILE A 122 5.63 12.69 4.97
N SER A 123 4.36 12.31 4.90
CA SER A 123 3.34 12.81 5.82
C SER A 123 3.69 12.52 7.29
N LEU A 124 4.14 11.30 7.60
CA LEU A 124 4.57 10.96 8.96
C LEU A 124 5.77 11.82 9.39
N LEU A 125 6.74 12.04 8.52
CA LEU A 125 7.92 12.88 8.81
C LEU A 125 7.56 14.35 9.04
N VAL A 126 6.57 14.89 8.30
CA VAL A 126 6.03 16.23 8.55
C VAL A 126 5.38 16.29 9.94
N GLY A 127 4.60 15.28 10.30
CA GLY A 127 4.00 15.16 11.64
C GLY A 127 5.06 15.16 12.74
N ILE A 128 6.12 14.37 12.57
CA ILE A 128 7.25 14.33 13.50
C ILE A 128 7.96 15.69 13.58
N ALA A 129 8.13 16.40 12.46
CA ALA A 129 8.74 17.73 12.46
C ALA A 129 7.87 18.75 13.22
N ILE A 130 6.54 18.64 13.13
CA ILE A 130 5.60 19.46 13.91
C ILE A 130 5.67 19.10 15.40
N ASP A 131 5.63 17.81 15.74
CA ASP A 131 5.71 17.32 17.12
C ASP A 131 7.03 17.79 17.80
N ARG A 132 8.11 17.85 17.02
CA ARG A 132 9.43 18.37 17.46
C ARG A 132 9.55 19.89 17.42
N LYS A 133 8.48 20.60 17.03
CA LYS A 133 8.45 22.08 16.93
C LYS A 133 9.42 22.67 15.90
N LEU A 134 9.87 21.89 14.94
CA LEU A 134 10.66 22.35 13.79
C LEU A 134 9.76 23.07 12.78
N ILE A 135 8.51 22.64 12.69
CA ILE A 135 7.42 23.28 11.95
C ILE A 135 6.33 23.63 12.96
N ARG A 136 5.78 24.84 12.90
CA ARG A 136 4.75 25.28 13.87
C ARG A 136 3.41 24.57 13.65
N SER A 137 2.98 24.46 12.39
CA SER A 137 1.74 23.77 11.99
C SER A 137 1.72 23.54 10.47
N ALA A 138 0.81 22.65 10.03
CA ALA A 138 0.57 22.45 8.60
C ALA A 138 -0.04 23.69 7.89
N ASP A 139 -0.48 24.71 8.63
CA ASP A 139 -1.05 25.93 8.07
C ASP A 139 0.02 26.99 7.78
N GLU A 140 1.31 26.70 7.99
CA GLU A 140 2.37 27.63 7.61
C GLU A 140 2.48 27.74 6.08
N PRO A 141 2.66 28.97 5.54
CA PRO A 141 2.88 29.18 4.12
C PRO A 141 4.16 28.48 3.64
N VAL A 142 4.06 27.77 2.51
CA VAL A 142 5.18 27.03 1.89
C VAL A 142 6.36 27.94 1.60
N VAL A 143 6.09 29.15 1.07
CA VAL A 143 7.12 30.12 0.67
C VAL A 143 8.02 30.58 1.81
N LYS A 144 7.56 30.49 3.05
CA LYS A 144 8.35 30.80 4.24
C LYS A 144 9.61 29.93 4.34
N PHE A 145 9.55 28.70 3.84
CA PHE A 145 10.65 27.75 3.88
C PHE A 145 11.62 27.88 2.70
N PHE A 146 11.28 28.74 1.71
CA PHE A 146 12.05 28.94 0.48
C PHE A 146 12.31 30.42 0.19
N PRO A 147 12.89 31.19 1.14
CA PRO A 147 13.14 32.64 0.93
C PRO A 147 14.10 32.90 -0.23
N ASP A 148 15.01 31.98 -0.50
CA ASP A 148 15.97 31.99 -1.59
C ASP A 148 15.33 31.83 -2.98
N TYR A 149 14.06 31.37 -3.04
CA TYR A 149 13.28 31.22 -4.28
C TYR A 149 12.21 32.31 -4.47
N SER A 150 12.26 33.41 -3.71
CA SER A 150 11.24 34.45 -3.76
C SER A 150 11.04 35.07 -5.14
N ALA A 151 12.14 35.18 -5.93
CA ALA A 151 12.10 35.71 -7.30
C ALA A 151 11.65 34.69 -8.35
N GLN A 152 11.68 33.38 -8.05
CA GLN A 152 11.40 32.29 -8.99
C GLN A 152 9.98 31.75 -8.87
N LYS A 153 9.29 32.03 -7.75
CA LYS A 153 7.92 31.55 -7.53
C LYS A 153 6.91 32.28 -8.42
N SER A 154 5.94 31.54 -8.92
CA SER A 154 4.81 32.14 -9.63
C SER A 154 3.89 32.92 -8.67
N PRO A 155 3.10 33.89 -9.17
CA PRO A 155 2.09 34.57 -8.37
C PRO A 155 1.10 33.60 -7.72
N GLY A 156 0.67 33.90 -6.50
CA GLY A 156 -0.33 33.09 -5.76
C GLY A 156 0.26 32.09 -4.77
N TRP A 157 1.55 31.78 -4.84
CA TRP A 157 2.21 30.85 -3.91
C TRP A 157 2.15 31.28 -2.44
N ASP A 158 1.99 32.56 -2.17
CA ASP A 158 1.91 33.08 -0.79
C ASP A 158 0.68 32.56 -0.02
N ASN A 159 -0.34 32.07 -0.72
CA ASN A 159 -1.55 31.51 -0.13
C ASN A 159 -1.49 29.99 0.05
N ILE A 160 -0.42 29.33 -0.42
CA ILE A 160 -0.27 27.88 -0.33
C ILE A 160 0.41 27.50 0.97
N THR A 161 -0.24 26.65 1.75
CA THR A 161 0.28 26.09 3.02
C THR A 161 0.76 24.66 2.86
N LEU A 162 1.49 24.14 3.85
CA LEU A 162 1.88 22.74 3.88
C LEU A 162 0.65 21.83 3.82
N ARG A 163 -0.48 22.23 4.46
CA ARG A 163 -1.73 21.48 4.43
C ARG A 163 -2.22 21.28 2.99
N HIS A 164 -2.16 22.32 2.16
CA HIS A 164 -2.59 22.23 0.77
C HIS A 164 -1.72 21.25 -0.05
N LEU A 165 -0.40 21.17 0.23
CA LEU A 165 0.48 20.19 -0.38
C LEU A 165 0.15 18.76 0.11
N LEU A 166 -0.05 18.62 1.43
CA LEU A 166 -0.39 17.33 2.05
C LEU A 166 -1.72 16.76 1.55
N THR A 167 -2.72 17.62 1.34
CA THR A 167 -4.07 17.22 0.90
C THR A 167 -4.25 17.21 -0.61
N MET A 168 -3.21 17.50 -1.39
CA MET A 168 -3.26 17.59 -2.85
C MET A 168 -4.27 18.64 -3.35
N SER A 169 -4.43 19.74 -2.59
CA SER A 169 -5.41 20.79 -2.85
C SER A 169 -4.78 22.18 -3.03
N SER A 170 -3.51 22.23 -3.43
CA SER A 170 -2.77 23.47 -3.58
C SER A 170 -3.23 24.34 -4.76
N GLY A 171 -3.95 23.77 -5.73
CA GLY A 171 -4.32 24.46 -6.98
C GLY A 171 -3.16 24.68 -7.95
N ILE A 172 -1.98 24.15 -7.68
CA ILE A 172 -0.82 24.20 -8.59
C ILE A 172 -1.18 23.48 -9.89
N GLN A 173 -0.87 24.08 -11.02
CA GLN A 173 -0.97 23.44 -12.31
C GLN A 173 0.01 22.27 -12.38
N TRP A 174 -0.52 21.05 -12.36
CA TRP A 174 0.26 19.83 -12.34
C TRP A 174 -0.48 18.71 -13.05
N ASP A 175 0.22 17.89 -13.82
CA ASP A 175 -0.38 16.75 -14.49
C ASP A 175 0.62 15.56 -14.49
N GLU A 176 0.38 14.56 -13.66
CA GLU A 176 1.13 13.30 -13.63
C GLU A 176 0.24 12.08 -13.98
N ASN A 177 -0.96 12.33 -14.55
CA ASN A 177 -1.87 11.27 -15.03
C ASN A 177 -1.58 10.81 -16.46
N ARG A 178 -0.59 11.39 -17.10
CA ARG A 178 -0.20 11.07 -18.47
C ARG A 178 0.78 9.90 -18.51
N GLY A 179 0.89 9.29 -19.70
CA GLY A 179 1.93 8.29 -19.90
C GLY A 179 3.31 8.84 -19.56
N TRP A 180 4.19 7.99 -19.03
CA TRP A 180 5.54 8.37 -18.58
C TRP A 180 6.37 9.13 -19.64
N LYS A 181 6.16 8.82 -20.93
CA LYS A 181 6.86 9.46 -22.06
C LYS A 181 6.15 10.70 -22.61
N ASP A 182 4.99 11.07 -22.06
CA ASP A 182 4.28 12.28 -22.50
C ASP A 182 5.05 13.52 -22.03
N PRO A 183 5.46 14.44 -22.94
CA PRO A 183 6.21 15.63 -22.58
C PRO A 183 5.44 16.63 -21.70
N LYS A 184 4.15 16.38 -21.45
CA LYS A 184 3.32 17.18 -20.55
C LYS A 184 3.16 16.52 -19.18
N ASN A 185 3.76 15.36 -18.94
CA ASN A 185 3.77 14.73 -17.63
C ASN A 185 4.83 15.39 -16.73
N ASP A 186 4.39 15.99 -15.65
CA ASP A 186 5.27 16.76 -14.75
C ASP A 186 6.20 15.86 -13.92
N GLU A 187 5.83 14.60 -13.63
CA GLU A 187 6.60 13.72 -12.76
C GLU A 187 7.97 13.34 -13.35
N PRO A 188 8.11 12.83 -14.61
CA PRO A 188 9.41 12.58 -15.19
C PRO A 188 10.22 13.86 -15.43
N HIS A 189 9.57 15.00 -15.69
CA HIS A 189 10.26 16.28 -15.78
C HIS A 189 10.90 16.65 -14.45
N LEU A 190 10.17 16.56 -13.35
CA LEU A 190 10.69 16.82 -12.01
C LEU A 190 11.97 16.01 -11.73
N GLY A 191 11.98 14.72 -12.08
CA GLY A 191 13.11 13.82 -11.86
C GLY A 191 14.36 14.15 -12.67
N ASN A 192 14.21 14.91 -13.77
CA ASN A 192 15.30 15.32 -14.67
C ASN A 192 15.74 16.78 -14.46
N GLU A 193 15.05 17.55 -13.63
CA GLU A 193 15.39 18.95 -13.38
C GLU A 193 16.67 19.07 -12.53
N ALA A 194 17.52 20.00 -12.92
CA ALA A 194 18.69 20.35 -12.11
C ALA A 194 18.29 20.97 -10.76
N ASP A 195 17.16 21.68 -10.74
CA ASP A 195 16.58 22.31 -9.56
C ASP A 195 15.06 21.99 -9.46
N PRO A 196 14.70 20.85 -8.85
CA PRO A 196 13.31 20.44 -8.69
C PRO A 196 12.47 21.45 -7.88
N ILE A 197 13.06 22.11 -6.89
CA ILE A 197 12.35 23.11 -6.06
C ILE A 197 11.91 24.28 -6.94
N ARG A 198 12.83 24.81 -7.75
CA ARG A 198 12.54 25.88 -8.71
C ARG A 198 11.45 25.45 -9.69
N TYR A 199 11.55 24.23 -10.23
CA TYR A 199 10.57 23.71 -11.17
C TYR A 199 9.16 23.75 -10.58
N VAL A 200 8.97 23.21 -9.37
CA VAL A 200 7.64 23.22 -8.73
C VAL A 200 7.18 24.62 -8.39
N LEU A 201 8.02 25.47 -7.80
CA LEU A 201 7.66 26.84 -7.40
C LEU A 201 7.37 27.75 -8.61
N SER A 202 7.90 27.45 -9.80
CA SER A 202 7.61 28.19 -11.02
C SER A 202 6.26 27.83 -11.66
N LYS A 203 5.59 26.75 -11.20
CA LYS A 203 4.28 26.34 -11.75
C LYS A 203 3.21 27.38 -11.42
N PRO A 204 2.33 27.72 -12.39
CA PRO A 204 1.21 28.60 -12.15
C PRO A 204 0.21 27.99 -11.15
N ILE A 205 -0.53 28.84 -10.47
CA ILE A 205 -1.68 28.47 -9.66
C ILE A 205 -2.93 28.52 -10.56
N ALA A 206 -3.48 27.34 -10.88
CA ALA A 206 -4.62 27.17 -11.80
C ALA A 206 -5.98 27.28 -11.09
N ALA A 207 -6.02 27.07 -9.78
CA ALA A 207 -7.22 27.18 -8.96
C ALA A 207 -6.87 27.71 -7.56
N PRO A 208 -7.84 28.35 -6.85
CA PRO A 208 -7.63 28.71 -5.46
C PRO A 208 -7.30 27.47 -4.60
N PRO A 209 -6.40 27.56 -3.60
CA PRO A 209 -6.14 26.48 -2.67
C PRO A 209 -7.43 25.99 -2.00
N ASP A 210 -7.49 24.71 -1.65
CA ASP A 210 -8.63 24.03 -1.00
C ASP A 210 -9.91 23.91 -1.85
N THR A 211 -9.85 24.19 -3.18
CA THR A 211 -11.01 24.11 -4.06
C THR A 211 -11.03 22.91 -5.01
N VAL A 212 -9.85 22.46 -5.45
CA VAL A 212 -9.71 21.35 -6.40
C VAL A 212 -8.65 20.37 -5.87
N TRP A 213 -8.96 19.10 -5.95
CA TRP A 213 -7.99 18.05 -5.68
C TRP A 213 -7.21 17.71 -6.97
N THR A 214 -5.90 17.81 -6.92
CA THR A 214 -5.00 17.45 -8.03
C THR A 214 -3.82 16.67 -7.47
N TYR A 215 -3.70 15.39 -7.85
CA TYR A 215 -2.58 14.56 -7.41
C TYR A 215 -1.26 15.16 -7.90
N ASN A 216 -0.32 15.39 -6.99
CA ASN A 216 0.85 16.23 -7.25
C ASN A 216 2.07 15.75 -6.45
N GLY A 217 2.98 15.04 -7.12
CA GLY A 217 4.24 14.58 -6.56
C GLY A 217 5.19 15.71 -6.22
N GLY A 218 5.22 16.79 -7.02
CA GLY A 218 6.07 17.95 -6.78
C GLY A 218 5.77 18.66 -5.46
N GLY A 219 4.49 18.69 -5.04
CA GLY A 219 4.12 19.19 -3.71
C GLY A 219 4.73 18.33 -2.59
N THR A 220 4.80 17.03 -2.76
CA THR A 220 5.43 16.13 -1.79
C THR A 220 6.95 16.31 -1.77
N ASP A 221 7.56 16.55 -2.92
CA ASP A 221 8.98 16.86 -3.01
C ASP A 221 9.33 18.16 -2.23
N LEU A 222 8.51 19.18 -2.34
CA LEU A 222 8.68 20.38 -1.51
C LEU A 222 8.58 20.05 -0.02
N LEU A 223 7.66 19.18 0.41
CA LEU A 223 7.56 18.75 1.81
C LEU A 223 8.84 18.04 2.29
N GLY A 224 9.43 17.16 1.48
CA GLY A 224 10.72 16.53 1.77
C GLY A 224 11.85 17.57 1.94
N ASN A 225 11.94 18.52 1.02
CA ASN A 225 12.91 19.60 1.08
C ASN A 225 12.69 20.55 2.29
N ILE A 226 11.43 20.77 2.70
CA ILE A 226 11.12 21.53 3.92
C ILE A 226 11.66 20.80 5.15
N ILE A 227 11.48 19.47 5.23
CA ILE A 227 12.04 18.66 6.33
C ILE A 227 13.55 18.82 6.41
N GLU A 228 14.27 18.77 5.30
CA GLU A 228 15.72 19.01 5.27
C GLU A 228 16.08 20.39 5.81
N ARG A 229 15.41 21.43 5.31
CA ARG A 229 15.68 22.82 5.69
C ARG A 229 15.43 23.10 7.17
N VAL A 230 14.34 22.59 7.74
CA VAL A 230 13.99 22.85 9.15
C VAL A 230 14.76 21.98 10.13
N SER A 231 15.21 20.80 9.70
CA SER A 231 15.98 19.88 10.56
C SER A 231 17.48 20.10 10.48
N GLY A 232 17.98 20.70 9.40
CA GLY A 232 19.41 20.78 9.09
C GLY A 232 20.06 19.43 8.76
N LYS A 233 19.26 18.40 8.48
CA LYS A 233 19.69 17.05 8.13
C LYS A 233 19.20 16.72 6.73
N SER A 234 19.85 15.75 6.05
CA SER A 234 19.23 15.15 4.86
C SER A 234 17.92 14.47 5.23
N LEU A 235 17.00 14.34 4.26
CA LEU A 235 15.72 13.64 4.44
C LEU A 235 15.94 12.22 4.95
N GLU A 236 16.91 11.52 4.39
CA GLU A 236 17.31 10.16 4.77
C GLU A 236 17.75 10.09 6.24
N ALA A 237 18.62 11.01 6.68
CA ALA A 237 19.10 11.05 8.07
C ALA A 237 17.95 11.41 9.03
N PHE A 238 17.08 12.34 8.66
CA PHE A 238 15.91 12.66 9.47
C PHE A 238 14.95 11.48 9.58
N ALA A 239 14.62 10.82 8.46
CA ALA A 239 13.76 9.65 8.45
C ALA A 239 14.35 8.50 9.27
N HIS A 240 15.66 8.21 9.10
CA HIS A 240 16.35 7.20 9.89
C HIS A 240 16.21 7.49 11.40
N ASP A 241 16.64 8.66 11.84
CA ASP A 241 16.73 8.98 13.27
C ASP A 241 15.36 9.08 13.96
N THR A 242 14.33 9.43 13.21
CA THR A 242 13.04 9.81 13.81
C THR A 242 11.93 8.81 13.57
N LEU A 243 12.05 8.00 12.53
CA LEU A 243 11.02 7.03 12.13
C LEU A 243 11.59 5.61 11.99
N PHE A 244 12.59 5.40 11.13
CA PHE A 244 13.02 4.05 10.78
C PHE A 244 13.75 3.34 11.93
N ALA A 245 14.75 3.96 12.55
CA ALA A 245 15.46 3.36 13.67
C ALA A 245 14.55 3.05 14.87
N PRO A 246 13.62 3.96 15.27
CA PRO A 246 12.63 3.65 16.30
C PRO A 246 11.73 2.46 15.98
N LEU A 247 11.42 2.22 14.70
CA LEU A 247 10.65 1.07 14.23
C LEU A 247 11.49 -0.20 14.03
N GLY A 248 12.81 -0.12 14.26
CA GLY A 248 13.74 -1.22 13.97
C GLY A 248 13.85 -1.52 12.47
N ILE A 249 13.65 -0.51 11.62
CA ILE A 249 13.88 -0.59 10.16
C ILE A 249 15.33 -0.20 9.92
N SER A 250 16.18 -1.17 9.60
CA SER A 250 17.63 -0.98 9.41
C SER A 250 18.09 -1.09 7.96
N ASP A 251 17.28 -1.74 7.12
CA ASP A 251 17.60 -1.97 5.71
C ASP A 251 16.55 -1.30 4.82
N TRP A 252 16.87 -0.12 4.37
CA TRP A 252 16.06 0.72 3.50
C TRP A 252 16.94 1.45 2.51
N GLU A 253 16.33 1.98 1.47
CA GLU A 253 16.99 2.76 0.44
C GLU A 253 16.08 3.87 -0.03
N TRP A 254 16.64 5.01 -0.42
CA TRP A 254 15.88 6.08 -1.04
C TRP A 254 16.50 6.43 -2.39
N MET A 255 15.78 6.14 -3.47
CA MET A 255 16.23 6.40 -4.83
C MET A 255 16.37 7.90 -5.07
N LYS A 256 17.28 8.23 -5.99
CA LYS A 256 17.63 9.60 -6.29
C LYS A 256 17.20 9.98 -7.70
N TYR A 257 16.96 11.26 -7.88
CA TYR A 257 16.81 11.88 -9.18
C TYR A 257 18.14 11.98 -9.91
N ALA A 258 18.11 12.45 -11.18
CA ALA A 258 19.30 12.64 -11.99
C ALA A 258 20.30 13.65 -11.39
N ASN A 259 19.86 14.55 -10.52
CA ASN A 259 20.68 15.52 -9.82
C ASN A 259 21.23 15.03 -8.46
N GLU A 260 21.20 13.73 -8.19
CA GLU A 260 21.65 13.06 -6.97
C GLU A 260 20.87 13.40 -5.69
N LYS A 261 19.79 14.18 -5.78
CA LYS A 261 18.88 14.40 -4.65
C LYS A 261 17.88 13.26 -4.53
N VAL A 262 17.54 12.89 -3.30
CA VAL A 262 16.49 11.90 -3.05
C VAL A 262 15.17 12.30 -3.68
N ALA A 263 14.37 11.31 -4.08
CA ALA A 263 13.03 11.48 -4.63
C ALA A 263 11.97 11.28 -3.53
N PRO A 264 11.56 12.33 -2.81
CA PRO A 264 10.69 12.21 -1.64
C PRO A 264 9.36 11.55 -1.96
N ALA A 265 8.79 11.88 -3.12
CA ALA A 265 7.45 11.46 -3.49
C ALA A 265 7.34 9.98 -3.90
N ALA A 266 8.45 9.34 -4.31
CA ALA A 266 8.37 8.01 -4.94
C ALA A 266 9.57 7.09 -4.69
N GLY A 267 10.69 7.59 -4.15
CA GLY A 267 11.97 6.90 -4.18
C GLY A 267 12.23 5.90 -3.05
N LEU A 268 11.37 5.81 -2.04
CA LEU A 268 11.61 4.90 -0.90
C LEU A 268 11.51 3.43 -1.34
N ARG A 269 12.47 2.62 -0.86
CA ARG A 269 12.47 1.16 -0.99
C ARG A 269 12.55 0.53 0.40
N LEU A 270 11.65 -0.39 0.67
CA LEU A 270 11.54 -1.11 1.94
C LEU A 270 11.34 -2.60 1.70
N ARG A 271 11.77 -3.41 2.67
CA ARG A 271 11.33 -4.80 2.75
C ARG A 271 9.82 -4.84 3.06
N PRO A 272 9.06 -5.82 2.56
CA PRO A 272 7.62 -5.90 2.81
C PRO A 272 7.25 -5.89 4.30
N ARG A 273 8.00 -6.60 5.14
CA ARG A 273 7.82 -6.61 6.60
C ARG A 273 8.04 -5.22 7.24
N ASP A 274 9.02 -4.47 6.75
CA ASP A 274 9.30 -3.12 7.25
C ASP A 274 8.25 -2.11 6.80
N ALA A 275 7.73 -2.26 5.58
CA ALA A 275 6.58 -1.47 5.11
C ALA A 275 5.31 -1.76 5.95
N ALA A 276 5.11 -3.01 6.37
CA ALA A 276 4.00 -3.37 7.28
C ALA A 276 4.12 -2.67 8.65
N LYS A 277 5.36 -2.38 9.16
CA LYS A 277 5.56 -1.59 10.39
C LYS A 277 5.03 -0.17 10.26
N ILE A 278 5.14 0.44 9.07
CA ILE A 278 4.55 1.76 8.81
C ILE A 278 3.02 1.69 8.95
N GLY A 279 2.38 0.65 8.40
CA GLY A 279 0.96 0.42 8.56
C GLY A 279 0.55 0.21 10.02
N GLN A 280 1.30 -0.61 10.75
CA GLN A 280 1.03 -0.89 12.17
C GLN A 280 1.21 0.37 13.05
N LEU A 281 2.20 1.21 12.76
CA LEU A 281 2.37 2.49 13.44
C LEU A 281 1.11 3.37 13.30
N VAL A 282 0.56 3.45 12.09
CA VAL A 282 -0.66 4.25 11.84
C VAL A 282 -1.88 3.61 12.51
N LEU A 283 -2.02 2.29 12.46
CA LEU A 283 -3.07 1.56 13.15
C LEU A 283 -3.06 1.84 14.67
N ASN A 284 -1.86 1.89 15.26
CA ASN A 284 -1.63 2.19 16.66
C ASN A 284 -1.61 3.70 16.96
N LYS A 285 -2.13 4.54 16.06
CA LYS A 285 -2.18 6.00 16.25
C LYS A 285 -0.82 6.62 16.57
N GLY A 286 0.24 6.10 15.95
CA GLY A 286 1.60 6.61 16.07
C GLY A 286 2.40 6.07 17.24
N ASP A 287 1.85 5.15 18.03
CA ASP A 287 2.60 4.43 19.07
C ASP A 287 3.30 3.18 18.49
N TRP A 288 4.52 2.97 18.91
CA TRP A 288 5.29 1.76 18.65
C TRP A 288 5.95 1.26 19.92
N ASN A 289 5.48 0.12 20.42
CA ASN A 289 5.96 -0.51 21.65
C ASN A 289 5.98 0.43 22.90
N GLY A 290 4.91 1.23 23.07
CA GLY A 290 4.77 2.17 24.17
C GLY A 290 5.53 3.50 23.98
N ARG A 291 6.12 3.72 22.80
CA ARG A 291 6.78 4.97 22.43
C ARG A 291 5.97 5.69 21.35
N GLN A 292 5.50 6.91 21.65
CA GLN A 292 4.85 7.76 20.66
C GLN A 292 5.90 8.29 19.67
N ILE A 293 5.86 7.79 18.43
CA ILE A 293 6.77 8.19 17.33
C ILE A 293 6.20 9.40 16.59
N VAL A 294 4.91 9.37 16.30
CA VAL A 294 4.13 10.46 15.70
C VAL A 294 2.90 10.69 16.55
N SER A 295 2.51 11.93 16.83
CA SER A 295 1.35 12.20 17.68
C SER A 295 0.06 11.56 17.13
N ALA A 296 -0.77 11.01 18.03
CA ALA A 296 -2.06 10.45 17.67
C ALA A 296 -2.96 11.48 16.94
N LYS A 297 -2.86 12.75 17.36
CA LYS A 297 -3.56 13.86 16.71
C LYS A 297 -3.16 14.02 15.24
N TRP A 298 -1.86 13.91 14.92
CA TRP A 298 -1.39 13.99 13.54
C TRP A 298 -1.90 12.82 12.70
N ILE A 299 -1.82 11.60 13.24
CA ILE A 299 -2.34 10.42 12.55
C ILE A 299 -3.83 10.59 12.24
N GLU A 300 -4.64 10.95 13.23
CA GLU A 300 -6.08 11.16 13.06
C GLU A 300 -6.38 12.21 11.98
N GLN A 301 -5.69 13.34 12.00
CA GLN A 301 -5.83 14.38 10.98
C GLN A 301 -5.42 13.89 9.58
N SER A 302 -4.35 13.09 9.51
CA SER A 302 -3.81 12.61 8.23
C SER A 302 -4.73 11.61 7.54
N VAL A 303 -5.45 10.79 8.31
CA VAL A 303 -6.35 9.77 7.77
C VAL A 303 -7.83 10.20 7.79
N THR A 304 -8.09 11.49 8.03
CA THR A 304 -9.44 12.05 7.90
C THR A 304 -9.70 12.43 6.44
N PRO A 305 -10.78 11.95 5.81
CA PRO A 305 -11.13 12.31 4.43
C PRO A 305 -11.29 13.83 4.24
N ARG A 306 -10.58 14.39 3.28
CA ARG A 306 -10.68 15.82 2.93
C ARG A 306 -11.27 16.02 1.55
N PHE A 307 -10.82 15.24 0.57
CA PHE A 307 -11.26 15.34 -0.82
C PHE A 307 -11.62 13.97 -1.37
N GLN A 308 -12.58 13.94 -2.27
CA GLN A 308 -12.78 12.80 -3.16
C GLN A 308 -11.72 12.86 -4.25
N ALA A 309 -11.03 11.73 -4.48
CA ALA A 309 -9.94 11.63 -5.44
C ALA A 309 -10.48 11.45 -6.87
N ILE A 310 -11.07 12.52 -7.42
CA ILE A 310 -11.64 12.52 -8.77
C ILE A 310 -10.51 12.34 -9.79
N GLY A 311 -10.75 11.47 -10.79
CA GLY A 311 -9.74 11.13 -11.81
C GLY A 311 -8.87 9.93 -11.46
N TYR A 312 -8.94 9.46 -10.22
CA TYR A 312 -8.28 8.22 -9.77
C TYR A 312 -9.30 7.20 -9.28
N PHE A 313 -9.10 5.91 -9.59
CA PHE A 313 -9.94 4.80 -9.13
C PHE A 313 -11.45 5.08 -9.29
N SER A 314 -11.85 5.67 -10.43
CA SER A 314 -13.22 6.07 -10.72
C SER A 314 -13.86 7.00 -9.66
N GLY A 315 -13.04 7.74 -8.90
CA GLY A 315 -13.50 8.64 -7.83
C GLY A 315 -14.09 7.92 -6.62
N LEU A 316 -13.84 6.62 -6.45
CA LEU A 316 -14.39 5.84 -5.33
C LEU A 316 -13.65 6.08 -4.02
N PHE A 317 -12.44 6.65 -4.08
CA PHE A 317 -11.59 6.83 -2.91
C PHE A 317 -11.55 8.29 -2.47
N PHE A 318 -11.24 8.46 -1.19
CA PHE A 318 -10.98 9.75 -0.58
C PHE A 318 -9.50 9.90 -0.27
N TYR A 319 -9.07 11.16 -0.10
CA TYR A 319 -7.71 11.51 0.22
C TYR A 319 -7.65 12.42 1.44
N GLY A 320 -6.71 12.15 2.33
CA GLY A 320 -6.40 12.96 3.49
C GLY A 320 -5.05 13.66 3.32
N GLN A 321 -4.20 13.61 4.32
CA GLN A 321 -2.85 14.18 4.24
C GLN A 321 -1.84 13.11 3.79
N GLN A 322 -1.75 12.87 2.48
CA GLN A 322 -0.93 11.84 1.82
C GLN A 322 -1.37 10.39 2.12
N TRP A 323 -2.64 10.20 2.50
CA TRP A 323 -3.25 8.88 2.75
C TRP A 323 -4.52 8.73 1.92
N TRP A 324 -4.68 7.55 1.36
CA TRP A 324 -5.90 7.13 0.67
C TRP A 324 -6.86 6.50 1.65
N MET A 325 -8.15 6.65 1.40
CA MET A 325 -9.21 6.00 2.17
C MET A 325 -10.27 5.46 1.23
N GLY A 326 -10.72 4.26 1.54
CA GLY A 326 -11.74 3.60 0.74
C GLY A 326 -12.49 2.57 1.56
N ARG A 327 -13.23 1.74 0.84
CA ARG A 327 -14.06 0.69 1.41
C ARG A 327 -14.09 -0.51 0.48
N SER A 328 -14.24 -1.68 1.07
CA SER A 328 -14.49 -2.95 0.38
C SER A 328 -15.73 -3.61 0.97
N MET A 329 -16.43 -4.37 0.15
CA MET A 329 -17.49 -5.25 0.66
C MET A 329 -16.88 -6.60 1.01
N ALA A 330 -17.12 -7.07 2.22
CA ALA A 330 -16.72 -8.40 2.65
C ALA A 330 -17.85 -9.01 3.50
N GLN A 331 -18.30 -10.22 3.15
CA GLN A 331 -19.38 -10.91 3.87
C GLN A 331 -20.63 -10.02 4.06
N GLU A 332 -21.03 -9.35 2.99
CA GLU A 332 -22.19 -8.41 2.95
C GLU A 332 -22.07 -7.17 3.87
N LYS A 333 -20.88 -6.90 4.39
CA LYS A 333 -20.60 -5.73 5.24
C LYS A 333 -19.59 -4.81 4.57
N GLU A 334 -19.80 -3.51 4.72
CA GLU A 334 -18.82 -2.51 4.35
C GLU A 334 -17.66 -2.54 5.35
N VAL A 335 -16.44 -2.63 4.85
CA VAL A 335 -15.21 -2.56 5.63
C VAL A 335 -14.39 -1.38 5.12
N LYS A 336 -14.17 -0.40 5.99
CA LYS A 336 -13.37 0.80 5.68
C LYS A 336 -11.89 0.51 5.87
N TRP A 337 -11.08 1.09 5.00
CA TRP A 337 -9.64 0.99 5.07
C TRP A 337 -8.97 2.32 4.76
N ILE A 338 -7.76 2.48 5.27
CA ILE A 338 -6.79 3.52 4.97
C ILE A 338 -5.66 2.85 4.18
N ALA A 339 -5.04 3.56 3.24
CA ALA A 339 -3.91 2.96 2.53
C ALA A 339 -2.83 3.97 2.14
N ALA A 340 -1.56 3.51 2.16
CA ALA A 340 -0.50 4.07 1.34
C ALA A 340 -0.47 3.29 0.03
N MET A 341 -0.45 4.00 -1.11
CA MET A 341 -0.55 3.38 -2.43
C MET A 341 0.58 3.86 -3.35
N GLY A 342 1.22 2.93 -4.03
CA GLY A 342 2.24 3.19 -5.04
C GLY A 342 1.93 2.51 -6.37
N SER A 343 2.43 3.09 -7.45
CA SER A 343 2.37 2.50 -8.80
C SER A 343 2.97 1.09 -8.81
N GLY A 344 2.45 0.23 -9.67
CA GLY A 344 2.86 -1.17 -9.74
C GLY A 344 2.10 -2.08 -8.79
N GLY A 345 1.22 -1.56 -7.92
CA GLY A 345 0.44 -2.37 -6.96
C GLY A 345 1.01 -2.41 -5.55
N GLN A 346 1.88 -1.48 -5.20
CA GLN A 346 2.39 -1.33 -3.84
C GLN A 346 1.29 -0.82 -2.93
N ARG A 347 0.93 -1.57 -1.89
CA ARG A 347 -0.17 -1.21 -0.98
C ARG A 347 0.18 -1.53 0.46
N ILE A 348 -0.08 -0.58 1.34
CA ILE A 348 -0.15 -0.80 2.79
C ILE A 348 -1.58 -0.47 3.18
N PHE A 349 -2.44 -1.49 3.28
CA PHE A 349 -3.80 -1.33 3.79
C PHE A 349 -3.81 -1.42 5.31
N ILE A 350 -4.59 -0.55 5.92
CA ILE A 350 -4.82 -0.50 7.36
C ILE A 350 -6.34 -0.58 7.55
N VAL A 351 -6.81 -1.57 8.29
CA VAL A 351 -8.23 -1.85 8.54
C VAL A 351 -8.50 -1.77 10.04
N PRO A 352 -8.79 -0.57 10.58
CA PRO A 352 -8.90 -0.37 12.03
C PRO A 352 -9.95 -1.25 12.69
N ASP A 353 -11.12 -1.42 12.08
CA ASP A 353 -12.21 -2.24 12.62
C ASP A 353 -11.89 -3.73 12.70
N ARG A 354 -10.79 -4.18 12.12
CA ARG A 354 -10.32 -5.57 12.10
C ARG A 354 -8.97 -5.76 12.78
N ASP A 355 -8.40 -4.67 13.30
CA ASP A 355 -7.03 -4.66 13.85
C ASP A 355 -6.05 -5.36 12.90
N LEU A 356 -6.06 -4.91 11.63
CA LEU A 356 -5.42 -5.61 10.52
C LEU A 356 -4.59 -4.64 9.68
N VAL A 357 -3.38 -5.07 9.32
CA VAL A 357 -2.55 -4.44 8.30
C VAL A 357 -2.25 -5.46 7.21
N VAL A 358 -2.36 -5.05 5.96
CA VAL A 358 -2.00 -5.86 4.80
C VAL A 358 -1.03 -5.10 3.94
N MET A 359 0.14 -5.69 3.70
CA MET A 359 1.15 -5.16 2.80
C MET A 359 1.24 -6.04 1.56
N THR A 360 1.20 -5.42 0.37
CA THR A 360 1.45 -6.09 -0.91
C THR A 360 2.49 -5.36 -1.72
N THR A 361 3.35 -6.10 -2.41
CA THR A 361 4.23 -5.59 -3.46
C THR A 361 3.97 -6.33 -4.77
N SER A 362 4.13 -5.64 -5.88
CA SER A 362 3.98 -6.23 -7.21
C SER A 362 4.69 -5.40 -8.30
N GLY A 363 5.01 -6.05 -9.42
CA GLY A 363 5.62 -5.43 -10.60
C GLY A 363 4.60 -5.09 -11.68
N LEU A 364 3.38 -4.67 -11.33
CA LEU A 364 2.31 -4.33 -12.27
C LEU A 364 2.42 -2.87 -12.77
N TYR A 365 3.65 -2.36 -12.92
CA TYR A 365 3.89 -0.98 -13.32
C TYR A 365 3.21 -0.64 -14.65
N PHE A 366 2.49 0.50 -14.67
CA PHE A 366 1.76 1.01 -15.84
C PHE A 366 0.68 0.07 -16.41
N GLN A 367 0.34 -1.00 -15.71
CA GLN A 367 -0.74 -1.91 -16.10
C GLN A 367 -2.06 -1.50 -15.43
N PRO A 368 -3.22 -1.63 -16.13
CA PRO A 368 -4.52 -1.33 -15.54
C PRO A 368 -4.78 -2.10 -14.24
N ARG A 369 -4.34 -3.38 -14.16
CA ARG A 369 -4.51 -4.27 -13.00
C ARG A 369 -3.77 -3.82 -11.74
N GLN A 370 -2.80 -2.90 -11.83
CA GLN A 370 -2.09 -2.39 -10.65
C GLN A 370 -3.02 -1.79 -9.57
N GLY A 371 -4.20 -1.31 -9.98
CA GLY A 371 -5.21 -0.78 -9.07
C GLY A 371 -6.04 -1.87 -8.39
N ASP A 372 -6.31 -2.95 -9.10
CA ASP A 372 -7.38 -3.89 -8.79
C ASP A 372 -6.89 -5.15 -8.07
N GLU A 373 -5.69 -5.64 -8.39
CA GLU A 373 -5.20 -6.95 -7.91
C GLU A 373 -5.15 -7.03 -6.36
N ALA A 374 -4.58 -6.00 -5.73
CA ALA A 374 -4.51 -5.95 -4.27
C ALA A 374 -5.90 -5.78 -3.63
N LEU A 375 -6.82 -5.07 -4.28
CA LEU A 375 -8.20 -4.94 -3.82
C LEU A 375 -8.98 -6.25 -3.98
N ASP A 376 -8.73 -7.01 -5.05
CA ASP A 376 -9.30 -8.34 -5.25
C ASP A 376 -8.86 -9.30 -4.13
N MET A 377 -7.56 -9.33 -3.83
CA MET A 377 -7.06 -10.12 -2.69
C MET A 377 -7.69 -9.70 -1.36
N MET A 378 -7.80 -8.39 -1.12
CA MET A 378 -8.46 -7.87 0.08
C MET A 378 -9.92 -8.31 0.17
N ALA A 379 -10.71 -8.13 -0.89
CA ALA A 379 -12.16 -8.35 -0.87
C ALA A 379 -12.54 -9.84 -0.87
N ASN A 380 -11.79 -10.68 -1.60
CA ASN A 380 -12.17 -12.07 -1.85
C ASN A 380 -11.45 -13.10 -0.97
N PHE A 381 -10.28 -12.74 -0.42
CA PHE A 381 -9.46 -13.66 0.36
C PHE A 381 -9.19 -13.16 1.78
N ILE A 382 -8.64 -11.95 1.93
CA ILE A 382 -8.10 -11.48 3.21
C ILE A 382 -9.21 -11.06 4.17
N LEU A 383 -10.08 -10.13 3.78
CA LEU A 383 -11.20 -9.70 4.65
C LEU A 383 -12.16 -10.84 4.96
N PRO A 384 -12.54 -11.72 4.01
CA PRO A 384 -13.37 -12.88 4.32
C PRO A 384 -12.67 -13.96 5.16
N SER A 385 -11.34 -13.96 5.28
CA SER A 385 -10.63 -14.88 6.17
C SER A 385 -10.78 -14.50 7.64
N VAL A 386 -11.16 -13.25 7.92
CA VAL A 386 -11.35 -12.78 9.31
C VAL A 386 -12.55 -13.47 9.93
N ARG A 387 -12.27 -14.32 10.90
CA ARG A 387 -13.29 -14.98 11.72
C ARG A 387 -13.56 -14.07 12.91
N ASP A 388 -14.63 -13.26 12.83
CA ASP A 388 -15.11 -12.54 14.00
C ASP A 388 -15.64 -13.58 14.99
N ASN A 389 -15.08 -13.63 16.18
CA ASN A 389 -15.69 -14.33 17.30
C ASN A 389 -16.98 -13.58 17.75
N ASN A 390 -17.92 -13.39 16.82
CA ASN A 390 -19.27 -12.94 17.12
C ASN A 390 -20.13 -14.12 17.56
N ALA A 391 -19.68 -14.79 18.62
CA ALA A 391 -20.50 -15.74 19.37
C ALA A 391 -20.14 -15.62 20.85
N ARG A 392 -20.56 -14.51 21.46
CA ARG A 392 -20.93 -14.48 22.88
C ARG A 392 -21.89 -13.33 23.13
#